data_20a0333316ad68c338fed0caf459f98b
#
_entry.id   20a0333316ad68c338fed0caf459f98b
#
_cell.length_a   1.000
_cell.length_b   1.000
_cell.length_c   1.000
_cell.angle_alpha   90.00
_cell.angle_beta   90.00
_cell.angle_gamma   90.00
#
_symmetry.space_group_name_H-M   'P 1'
#
loop_
_entity.id
_entity.type
_entity.pdbx_description
1 polymer ?
#
loop_
_entity_poly.entity_id
_entity_poly.type
_entity_poly.pdbx_seq_one_letter_code
_entity_poly.pdbx_strand_id
1 'polypeptide(L)'
;RDRFELFIHNMVEREMKSSLKYMEKMKENGVKIPIVEESLMHMIYTGFFSSVFQIIEHDIDRETAKKNVHQLKEFNTGGWERLWNIEFPV
;
A
#
# COMPACT_ATOMS: atom_id res chain seq x y z
N ARG A 1 14.69 -16.69 -1.14
CA ARG A 1 13.27 -16.57 -0.91
C ARG A 1 12.94 -16.03 0.48
N ASP A 2 13.58 -16.55 1.50
CA ASP A 2 13.40 -16.09 2.87
C ASP A 2 13.77 -14.63 3.04
N ARG A 3 14.79 -14.17 2.33
CA ARG A 3 15.17 -12.76 2.30
C ARG A 3 14.07 -11.89 1.71
N PHE A 4 13.43 -12.40 0.68
CA PHE A 4 12.37 -11.70 -0.03
C PHE A 4 11.15 -11.53 0.88
N GLU A 5 10.76 -12.63 1.51
CA GLU A 5 9.63 -12.62 2.43
C GLU A 5 9.89 -11.70 3.62
N LEU A 6 11.12 -11.73 4.15
CA LEU A 6 11.50 -10.86 5.25
C LEU A 6 11.47 -9.39 4.85
N PHE A 7 11.96 -9.08 3.64
CA PHE A 7 11.95 -7.73 3.13
C PHE A 7 10.53 -7.20 2.98
N ILE A 8 9.64 -8.00 2.37
CA ILE A 8 8.23 -7.63 2.22
C ILE A 8 7.59 -7.43 3.59
N HIS A 9 7.83 -8.34 4.51
CA HIS A 9 7.32 -8.24 5.88
C HIS A 9 7.73 -6.93 6.54
N ASN A 10 9.00 -6.57 6.44
CA ASN A 10 9.50 -5.33 7.04
C ASN A 10 8.88 -4.09 6.41
N MET A 11 8.68 -4.09 5.10
CA MET A 11 8.02 -2.99 4.40
C MET A 11 6.57 -2.86 4.82
N VAL A 12 5.86 -3.98 4.91
CA VAL A 12 4.47 -4.01 5.34
C VAL A 12 4.34 -3.47 6.76
N GLU A 13 5.19 -3.92 7.68
CA GLU A 13 5.17 -3.44 9.06
C GLU A 13 5.41 -1.94 9.14
N ARG A 14 6.32 -1.42 8.34
CA ARG A 14 6.61 0.01 8.28
C ARG A 14 5.40 0.80 7.78
N GLU A 15 4.78 0.33 6.71
CA GLU A 15 3.58 0.97 6.15
C GLU A 15 2.40 0.89 7.11
N MET A 16 2.25 -0.21 7.80
CA MET A 16 1.21 -0.34 8.82
C MET A 16 1.35 0.71 9.91
N LYS A 17 2.56 0.88 10.43
CA LYS A 17 2.82 1.89 11.45
C LYS A 17 2.51 3.29 10.96
N SER A 18 2.97 3.64 9.76
CA SER A 18 2.71 4.92 9.13
C SER A 18 1.22 5.17 8.96
N SER A 19 0.49 4.18 8.48
CA SER A 19 -0.94 4.30 8.22
C SER A 19 -1.74 4.46 9.49
N LEU A 20 -1.41 3.70 10.53
CA LEU A 20 -2.11 3.80 11.81
C LEU A 20 -1.89 5.19 12.43
N LYS A 21 -0.68 5.70 12.31
CA LYS A 21 -0.35 7.03 12.78
C LYS A 21 -1.11 8.12 12.04
N TYR A 22 -1.19 7.97 10.72
CA TYR A 22 -1.93 8.90 9.86
C TYR A 22 -3.43 8.89 10.20
N MET A 23 -4.00 7.71 10.38
CA MET A 23 -5.40 7.55 10.74
C MET A 23 -5.71 8.19 12.09
N GLU A 24 -4.83 7.99 13.06
CA GLU A 24 -4.97 8.59 14.38
C GLU A 24 -4.97 10.11 14.30
N LYS A 25 -4.06 10.67 13.50
CA LYS A 25 -3.97 12.11 13.27
C LYS A 25 -5.22 12.66 12.60
N MET A 26 -5.78 11.93 11.65
CA MET A 26 -7.02 12.32 10.99
C MET A 26 -8.17 12.33 11.98
N LYS A 27 -8.26 11.36 12.85
CA LYS A 27 -9.28 11.31 13.90
C LYS A 27 -9.18 12.52 14.84
N GLU A 28 -7.96 12.87 15.23
CA GLU A 28 -7.71 14.04 16.07
C GLU A 28 -8.19 15.32 15.42
N ASN A 29 -8.11 15.39 14.09
CA ASN A 29 -8.56 16.55 13.31
C ASN A 29 -10.05 16.47 12.93
N GLY A 30 -10.79 15.54 13.50
CA GLY A 30 -12.22 15.41 13.28
C GLY A 30 -12.64 14.75 11.99
N VAL A 31 -11.70 14.14 11.27
CA VAL A 31 -12.01 13.44 10.04
C VAL A 31 -12.51 12.04 10.38
N LYS A 32 -13.69 11.69 9.85
CA LYS A 32 -14.26 10.36 10.04
C LYS A 32 -13.80 9.45 8.92
N ILE A 33 -13.11 8.40 9.29
CA ILE A 33 -12.71 7.35 8.34
C ILE A 33 -13.27 6.03 8.82
N PRO A 34 -13.65 5.13 7.90
CA PRO A 34 -14.15 3.82 8.28
C PRO A 34 -13.08 3.03 9.01
N ILE A 35 -13.51 2.19 9.92
CA ILE A 35 -12.60 1.29 10.61
C ILE A 35 -12.22 0.17 9.65
N VAL A 36 -10.94 0.01 9.43
CA VAL A 36 -10.41 -1.10 8.63
C VAL A 36 -9.63 -2.01 9.56
N GLU A 37 -9.97 -3.28 9.55
CA GLU A 37 -9.27 -4.24 10.39
C GLU A 37 -7.78 -4.30 10.04
N GLU A 38 -6.93 -4.36 11.05
CA GLU A 38 -5.48 -4.40 10.85
C GLU A 38 -5.06 -5.60 10.00
N SER A 39 -5.71 -6.75 10.20
CA SER A 39 -5.41 -7.94 9.40
C SER A 39 -5.71 -7.73 7.92
N LEU A 40 -6.79 -7.03 7.61
CA LEU A 40 -7.13 -6.70 6.23
C LEU A 40 -6.12 -5.73 5.63
N MET A 41 -5.76 -4.70 6.38
CA MET A 41 -4.73 -3.75 5.95
C MET A 41 -3.41 -4.46 5.66
N HIS A 42 -3.04 -5.38 6.54
CA HIS A 42 -1.82 -6.17 6.36
C HIS A 42 -1.87 -6.98 5.05
N MET A 43 -3.00 -7.60 4.76
CA MET A 43 -3.17 -8.36 3.52
C MET A 43 -3.08 -7.46 2.29
N ILE A 44 -3.69 -6.28 2.34
CA ILE A 44 -3.65 -5.33 1.22
C ILE A 44 -2.22 -4.86 0.95
N TYR A 45 -1.49 -4.48 1.99
CA TYR A 45 -0.10 -4.04 1.83
C TYR A 45 0.80 -5.18 1.36
N THR A 46 0.60 -6.38 1.91
CA THR A 46 1.37 -7.55 1.47
C THR A 46 1.14 -7.81 -0.01
N GLY A 47 -0.11 -7.75 -0.45
CA GLY A 47 -0.46 -7.92 -1.86
C GLY A 47 0.18 -6.86 -2.75
N PHE A 48 0.17 -5.61 -2.31
CA PHE A 48 0.77 -4.53 -3.06
C PHE A 48 2.28 -4.73 -3.24
N PHE A 49 3.00 -4.93 -2.15
CA PHE A 49 4.46 -5.08 -2.21
C PHE A 49 4.88 -6.35 -2.94
N SER A 50 4.14 -7.44 -2.73
CA SER A 50 4.40 -8.69 -3.48
C SER A 50 4.22 -8.48 -4.98
N SER A 51 3.19 -7.73 -5.37
CA SER A 51 2.94 -7.43 -6.78
C SER A 51 4.03 -6.56 -7.37
N VAL A 52 4.51 -5.57 -6.63
CA VAL A 52 5.63 -4.73 -7.08
C VAL A 52 6.87 -5.57 -7.37
N PHE A 53 7.21 -6.47 -6.47
CA PHE A 53 8.37 -7.34 -6.66
C PHE A 53 8.18 -8.28 -7.84
N GLN A 54 6.98 -8.82 -8.03
CA GLN A 54 6.70 -9.68 -9.17
C GLN A 54 6.84 -8.92 -10.49
N ILE A 55 6.38 -7.68 -10.54
CA ILE A 55 6.54 -6.84 -11.74
C ILE A 55 8.01 -6.63 -12.04
N ILE A 56 8.79 -6.26 -11.05
CA ILE A 56 10.23 -6.02 -11.21
C ILE A 56 10.96 -7.30 -11.66
N GLU A 57 10.56 -8.43 -11.13
CA GLU A 57 11.19 -9.72 -11.39
C GLU A 57 10.86 -10.27 -12.77
N HIS A 58 9.63 -10.06 -13.24
CA HIS A 58 9.13 -10.68 -14.47
C HIS A 58 9.08 -9.76 -15.68
N ASP A 59 9.14 -8.46 -15.49
CA ASP A 59 9.08 -7.54 -16.62
C ASP A 59 10.42 -7.54 -17.37
N ILE A 60 10.30 -7.56 -18.68
CA ILE A 60 11.44 -7.68 -19.58
C ILE A 60 12.22 -6.39 -19.68
N ASP A 61 11.54 -5.26 -19.70
CA ASP A 61 12.20 -3.98 -19.84
C ASP A 61 11.77 -3.01 -18.75
N ARG A 62 12.64 -2.03 -18.53
CA ARG A 62 12.49 -1.07 -17.47
C ARG A 62 11.28 -0.15 -17.64
N GLU A 63 11.00 0.24 -18.87
CA GLU A 63 9.87 1.16 -19.16
C GLU A 63 8.53 0.50 -18.85
N THR A 64 8.39 -0.77 -19.25
CA THR A 64 7.18 -1.53 -18.96
C THR A 64 7.02 -1.73 -17.45
N ALA A 65 8.10 -2.05 -16.76
CA ALA A 65 8.08 -2.22 -15.31
C ALA A 65 7.63 -0.93 -14.61
N LYS A 66 8.19 0.21 -14.99
CA LYS A 66 7.81 1.51 -14.44
C LYS A 66 6.34 1.82 -14.64
N LYS A 67 5.86 1.57 -15.84
CA LYS A 67 4.45 1.79 -16.19
C LYS A 67 3.53 0.92 -15.35
N ASN A 68 3.88 -0.34 -15.20
CA ASN A 68 3.07 -1.29 -14.43
C ASN A 68 3.05 -0.96 -12.94
N VAL A 69 4.19 -0.59 -12.38
CA VAL A 69 4.27 -0.16 -10.98
C VAL A 69 3.44 1.11 -10.77
N HIS A 70 3.51 2.05 -11.70
CA HIS A 70 2.71 3.27 -11.63
C HIS A 70 1.21 2.98 -11.61
N GLN A 71 0.75 2.11 -12.51
CA GLN A 71 -0.65 1.72 -12.59
C GLN A 71 -1.10 1.00 -11.31
N LEU A 72 -0.25 0.13 -10.79
CA LEU A 72 -0.54 -0.57 -9.54
C LEU A 72 -0.67 0.41 -8.38
N LYS A 73 0.21 1.41 -8.32
CA LYS A 73 0.16 2.45 -7.31
C LYS A 73 -1.13 3.26 -7.41
N GLU A 74 -1.53 3.62 -8.62
CA GLU A 74 -2.78 4.34 -8.85
C GLU A 74 -3.99 3.52 -8.40
N PHE A 75 -3.98 2.24 -8.72
CA PHE A 75 -5.03 1.32 -8.32
C PHE A 75 -5.13 1.24 -6.79
N ASN A 76 -4.00 1.08 -6.14
CA ASN A 76 -3.95 0.94 -4.69
C ASN A 76 -4.38 2.24 -3.99
N THR A 77 -3.89 3.37 -4.45
CA THR A 77 -4.24 4.68 -3.90
C THR A 77 -5.73 4.97 -4.08
N GLY A 78 -6.25 4.71 -5.27
CA GLY A 78 -7.67 4.90 -5.55
C GLY A 78 -8.56 4.02 -4.67
N GLY A 79 -8.12 2.80 -4.40
CA GLY A 79 -8.83 1.90 -3.49
C GLY A 79 -8.92 2.47 -2.08
N TRP A 80 -7.81 2.96 -1.54
CA TRP A 80 -7.80 3.59 -0.22
C TRP A 80 -8.64 4.86 -0.18
N GLU A 81 -8.53 5.71 -1.20
CA GLU A 81 -9.33 6.93 -1.28
C GLU A 81 -10.81 6.63 -1.25
N ARG A 82 -11.22 5.63 -2.00
CA ARG A 82 -12.61 5.24 -2.06
C ARG A 82 -13.09 4.64 -0.74
N LEU A 83 -12.26 3.79 -0.14
CA LEU A 83 -12.61 3.15 1.13
C LEU A 83 -12.75 4.16 2.25
N TRP A 84 -11.86 5.13 2.32
CA TRP A 84 -11.84 6.16 3.36
C TRP A 84 -12.66 7.39 2.99
N ASN A 85 -13.14 7.48 1.75
CA ASN A 85 -13.91 8.62 1.23
C ASN A 85 -13.12 9.93 1.36
N ILE A 86 -11.86 9.91 0.99
CA ILE A 86 -10.95 11.07 1.01
C ILE A 86 -10.15 11.10 -0.29
N GLU A 87 -9.52 12.24 -0.55
CA GLU A 87 -8.54 12.35 -1.63
C GLU A 87 -7.16 12.57 -1.00
N PHE A 88 -6.20 11.77 -1.44
CA PHE A 88 -4.83 11.99 -1.01
C PHE A 88 -4.23 13.13 -1.83
N PRO A 89 -3.37 13.96 -1.21
CA PRO A 89 -2.67 15.00 -1.94
C PRO A 89 -1.74 14.39 -3.00
N VAL A 90 -1.67 15.00 -4.12
CA VAL A 90 -0.84 14.54 -5.25
C VAL A 90 0.63 14.80 -5.00
#